data_f7d11411cbbd8487e9f3e2b5a91acf33
#
_entry.id   f7d11411cbbd8487e9f3e2b5a91acf33
#
_cell.length_a   1.000
_cell.length_b   1.000
_cell.length_c   1.000
_cell.angle_alpha   90.00
_cell.angle_beta   90.00
_cell.angle_gamma   90.00
#
_symmetry.space_group_name_H-M   'P 1'
#
loop_
_entity.id
_entity.type
_entity.pdbx_description
1 polymer ?
#
loop_
_entity_poly.entity_id
_entity_poly.type
_entity_poly.pdbx_seq_one_letter_code
_entity_poly.pdbx_strand_id
1 'polypeptide(L)'
;MITLTEIARQSIAQHAEASYPNECVGLLIGRIEGKQKSVEAIHQAPNNWSAEVGLTDAEHEHSLADRFYLDPREYMRADRAARAQGLDIVGCYHSHPDHPAIPSERDRVGAQGVGGGSGFSFLIQSVRVGQAAELTSWLLIEGGERFIAEELT
;
A
#
# COMPACT_ATOMS: atom_id res chain seq x y z
N MET A 1 8.22 -11.09 8.46
CA MET A 1 8.38 -11.47 7.04
C MET A 1 7.03 -11.54 6.34
N ILE A 2 6.98 -11.11 5.11
CA ILE A 2 5.81 -11.22 4.25
C ILE A 2 6.18 -11.96 2.96
N THR A 3 5.33 -12.90 2.56
CA THR A 3 5.49 -13.69 1.34
C THR A 3 4.32 -13.42 0.41
N LEU A 4 4.61 -13.12 -0.85
CA LEU A 4 3.59 -12.92 -1.88
C LEU A 4 3.58 -14.11 -2.83
N THR A 5 2.38 -14.56 -3.21
CA THR A 5 2.26 -15.46 -4.36
C THR A 5 2.75 -14.72 -5.61
N GLU A 6 3.20 -15.47 -6.60
CA GLU A 6 3.63 -14.88 -7.87
C GLU A 6 2.49 -14.09 -8.52
N ILE A 7 1.26 -14.59 -8.43
CA ILE A 7 0.07 -13.90 -8.96
C ILE A 7 -0.13 -12.56 -8.25
N ALA A 8 -0.03 -12.52 -6.92
CA ALA A 8 -0.19 -11.28 -6.16
C ALA A 8 0.90 -10.25 -6.54
N ARG A 9 2.14 -10.71 -6.66
CA ARG A 9 3.28 -9.86 -7.06
C ARG A 9 3.06 -9.26 -8.44
N GLN A 10 2.67 -10.08 -9.41
CA GLN A 10 2.38 -9.63 -10.77
C GLN A 10 1.20 -8.67 -10.81
N SER A 11 0.17 -8.91 -10.01
CA SER A 11 -1.00 -8.05 -9.95
C SER A 11 -0.68 -6.66 -9.42
N ILE A 12 0.20 -6.56 -8.42
CA ILE A 12 0.70 -5.27 -7.91
C ILE A 12 1.46 -4.53 -9.02
N ALA A 13 2.39 -5.21 -9.68
CA ALA A 13 3.17 -4.62 -10.76
C ALA A 13 2.28 -4.11 -11.90
N GLN A 14 1.33 -4.91 -12.34
CA GLN A 14 0.40 -4.54 -13.42
C GLN A 14 -0.48 -3.35 -13.03
N HIS A 15 -0.99 -3.32 -11.80
CA HIS A 15 -1.78 -2.19 -11.31
C HIS A 15 -0.96 -0.90 -11.29
N ALA A 16 0.29 -0.99 -10.81
CA ALA A 16 1.19 0.15 -10.76
C ALA A 16 1.54 0.68 -12.16
N GLU A 17 1.82 -0.23 -13.11
CA GLU A 17 2.11 0.14 -14.49
C GLU A 17 0.90 0.77 -15.18
N ALA A 18 -0.30 0.20 -14.97
CA ALA A 18 -1.54 0.70 -15.56
C ALA A 18 -1.92 2.08 -15.02
N SER A 19 -1.55 2.41 -13.79
CA SER A 19 -1.85 3.69 -13.15
C SER A 19 -0.85 4.78 -13.51
N TYR A 20 0.38 4.40 -13.92
CA TYR A 20 1.43 5.35 -14.26
C TYR A 20 0.92 6.43 -15.25
N PRO A 21 1.21 7.72 -15.09
CA PRO A 21 2.15 8.35 -14.14
C PRO A 21 1.55 8.66 -12.76
N ASN A 22 0.39 8.17 -12.44
CA ASN A 22 -0.26 8.38 -11.15
C ASN A 22 0.11 7.27 -10.17
N GLU A 23 0.04 7.58 -8.87
CA GLU A 23 0.14 6.57 -7.82
C GLU A 23 -1.10 5.68 -7.83
N CYS A 24 -0.89 4.39 -7.60
CA CYS A 24 -1.98 3.46 -7.32
C CYS A 24 -1.98 3.11 -5.83
N VAL A 25 -3.09 2.57 -5.37
CA VAL A 25 -3.25 2.07 -4.00
C VAL A 25 -4.10 0.81 -4.00
N GLY A 26 -3.82 -0.07 -3.06
CA GLY A 26 -4.60 -1.29 -2.89
C GLY A 26 -4.31 -1.98 -1.57
N LEU A 27 -5.00 -3.08 -1.35
CA LEU A 27 -4.95 -3.84 -0.11
C LEU A 27 -4.41 -5.24 -0.36
N LEU A 28 -3.72 -5.78 0.62
CA LEU A 28 -3.14 -7.12 0.60
C LEU A 28 -4.05 -8.06 1.37
N ILE A 29 -4.49 -9.13 0.70
CA ILE A 29 -5.42 -10.09 1.25
C ILE A 29 -4.68 -11.40 1.49
N GLY A 30 -4.75 -11.90 2.72
CA GLY A 30 -4.01 -13.13 3.03
C GLY A 30 -4.22 -13.59 4.45
N ARG A 31 -3.16 -14.16 5.03
CA ARG A 31 -3.17 -14.76 6.37
C ARG A 31 -2.01 -14.26 7.20
N ILE A 32 -2.23 -14.20 8.50
CA ILE A 32 -1.18 -13.92 9.49
C ILE A 32 -1.05 -15.13 10.39
N GLU A 33 0.16 -15.68 10.47
CA GLU A 33 0.50 -16.79 11.36
C GLU A 33 1.74 -16.40 12.17
N GLY A 34 1.50 -15.93 13.40
CA GLY A 34 2.56 -15.37 14.22
C GLY A 34 3.15 -14.09 13.60
N LYS A 35 4.44 -14.13 13.29
CA LYS A 35 5.13 -13.02 12.61
C LYS A 35 5.21 -13.18 11.10
N GLN A 36 4.62 -14.25 10.56
CA GLN A 36 4.62 -14.55 9.14
C GLN A 36 3.31 -14.08 8.53
N LYS A 37 3.41 -13.39 7.40
CA LYS A 37 2.25 -13.00 6.59
C LYS A 37 2.37 -13.61 5.21
N SER A 38 1.26 -14.09 4.68
CA SER A 38 1.18 -14.60 3.31
C SER A 38 0.10 -13.83 2.56
N VAL A 39 0.45 -13.31 1.41
CA VAL A 39 -0.49 -12.59 0.54
C VAL A 39 -0.93 -13.52 -0.58
N GLU A 40 -2.23 -13.80 -0.64
CA GLU A 40 -2.83 -14.70 -1.64
C GLU A 40 -3.48 -13.92 -2.77
N ALA A 41 -3.98 -12.71 -2.49
CA ALA A 41 -4.66 -11.86 -3.46
C ALA A 41 -4.46 -10.38 -3.10
N ILE A 42 -4.81 -9.52 -4.04
CA ILE A 42 -4.86 -8.07 -3.80
C ILE A 42 -6.27 -7.55 -4.08
N HIS A 43 -6.59 -6.43 -3.45
CA HIS A 43 -7.77 -5.66 -3.77
C HIS A 43 -7.30 -4.31 -4.30
N GLN A 44 -7.53 -4.05 -5.59
CA GLN A 44 -7.22 -2.76 -6.19
C GLN A 44 -8.25 -1.74 -5.71
N ALA A 45 -7.79 -0.60 -5.21
CA ALA A 45 -8.63 0.48 -4.78
C ALA A 45 -8.48 1.69 -5.72
N PRO A 46 -9.54 2.48 -5.93
CA PRO A 46 -9.39 3.75 -6.63
C PRO A 46 -8.50 4.69 -5.82
N ASN A 47 -7.66 5.46 -6.48
CA ASN A 47 -6.96 6.56 -5.85
C ASN A 47 -7.91 7.78 -5.81
N ASN A 48 -8.61 7.94 -4.70
CA ASN A 48 -9.61 9.00 -4.50
C ASN A 48 -8.99 10.27 -3.90
N TRP A 49 -7.68 10.45 -4.05
CA TRP A 49 -7.04 11.66 -3.54
C TRP A 49 -7.55 12.91 -4.27
N SER A 50 -7.78 13.95 -3.49
CA SER A 50 -7.97 15.32 -3.94
C SER A 50 -7.36 16.25 -2.90
N ALA A 51 -7.20 17.53 -3.24
CA ALA A 51 -6.64 18.50 -2.29
C ALA A 51 -7.47 18.65 -1.02
N GLU A 52 -8.79 18.37 -1.09
CA GLU A 52 -9.71 18.46 0.05
C GLU A 52 -9.51 17.35 1.08
N VAL A 53 -8.95 16.21 0.69
CA VAL A 53 -8.61 15.13 1.62
C VAL A 53 -7.14 15.17 2.04
N GLY A 54 -6.42 16.21 1.64
CA GLY A 54 -5.03 16.41 2.00
C GLY A 54 -4.85 16.69 3.49
N LEU A 55 -3.65 16.39 3.99
CA LEU A 55 -3.33 16.54 5.42
C LEU A 55 -2.81 17.93 5.78
N THR A 56 -2.44 18.74 4.79
CA THR A 56 -1.89 20.08 4.96
C THR A 56 -2.33 21.00 3.82
N ASP A 57 -2.21 22.30 4.02
CA ASP A 57 -2.52 23.28 2.97
C ASP A 57 -1.60 23.13 1.74
N ALA A 58 -0.39 22.61 1.92
CA ALA A 58 0.55 22.34 0.84
C ALA A 58 0.06 21.26 -0.14
N GLU A 59 -0.94 20.45 0.24
CA GLU A 59 -1.50 19.40 -0.62
C GLU A 59 -2.09 19.98 -1.93
N HIS A 60 -2.51 21.24 -1.95
CA HIS A 60 -3.01 21.89 -3.17
C HIS A 60 -1.97 22.00 -4.29
N GLU A 61 -0.68 21.88 -3.97
CA GLU A 61 0.41 21.88 -4.94
C GLU A 61 0.72 20.50 -5.51
N HIS A 62 0.00 19.47 -5.06
CA HIS A 62 0.23 18.07 -5.42
C HIS A 62 -0.89 17.51 -6.30
N SER A 63 -0.64 16.33 -6.85
CA SER A 63 -1.55 15.65 -7.77
C SER A 63 -1.57 14.14 -7.51
N LEU A 64 -2.36 13.40 -8.28
CA LEU A 64 -2.39 11.94 -8.24
C LEU A 64 -1.03 11.29 -8.59
N ALA A 65 -0.10 12.04 -9.18
CA ALA A 65 1.24 11.53 -9.51
C ALA A 65 2.14 11.38 -8.28
N ASP A 66 1.86 12.08 -7.19
CA ASP A 66 2.65 12.03 -5.96
C ASP A 66 1.79 11.93 -4.68
N ARG A 67 0.50 11.70 -4.83
CA ARG A 67 -0.44 11.56 -3.71
C ARG A 67 -1.43 10.44 -3.96
N PHE A 68 -1.82 9.76 -2.89
CA PHE A 68 -2.92 8.80 -2.92
C PHE A 68 -3.79 8.93 -1.67
N TYR A 69 -5.01 8.44 -1.77
CA TYR A 69 -5.95 8.35 -0.66
C TYR A 69 -6.79 7.09 -0.81
N LEU A 70 -6.80 6.28 0.24
CA LEU A 70 -7.65 5.10 0.33
C LEU A 70 -8.93 5.47 1.10
N ASP A 71 -10.06 5.43 0.42
CA ASP A 71 -11.37 5.68 1.06
C ASP A 71 -11.63 4.59 2.11
N PRO A 72 -11.93 4.96 3.36
CA PRO A 72 -12.27 3.98 4.42
C PRO A 72 -13.42 3.04 4.04
N ARG A 73 -14.34 3.46 3.20
CA ARG A 73 -15.44 2.60 2.73
C ARG A 73 -14.92 1.50 1.82
N GLU A 74 -13.90 1.78 1.03
CA GLU A 74 -13.24 0.79 0.20
C GLU A 74 -12.52 -0.25 1.05
N TYR A 75 -11.82 0.19 2.09
CA TYR A 75 -11.20 -0.70 3.07
C TYR A 75 -12.24 -1.63 3.70
N MET A 76 -13.37 -1.09 4.16
CA MET A 76 -14.43 -1.88 4.79
C MET A 76 -15.02 -2.92 3.84
N ARG A 77 -15.21 -2.57 2.57
CA ARG A 77 -15.68 -3.51 1.54
C ARG A 77 -14.70 -4.66 1.33
N ALA A 78 -13.42 -4.35 1.20
CA ALA A 78 -12.37 -5.33 1.04
C ALA A 78 -12.24 -6.25 2.26
N ASP A 79 -12.31 -5.69 3.46
CA ASP A 79 -12.26 -6.45 4.71
C ASP A 79 -13.42 -7.46 4.80
N ARG A 80 -14.62 -7.01 4.48
CA ARG A 80 -15.79 -7.88 4.48
C ARG A 80 -15.65 -9.02 3.46
N ALA A 81 -15.19 -8.71 2.26
CA ALA A 81 -14.99 -9.72 1.22
C ALA A 81 -13.88 -10.71 1.59
N ALA A 82 -12.80 -10.26 2.19
CA ALA A 82 -11.72 -11.12 2.65
C ALA A 82 -12.20 -12.07 3.75
N ARG A 83 -12.89 -11.56 4.76
CA ARG A 83 -13.42 -12.36 5.86
C ARG A 83 -14.41 -13.43 5.40
N ALA A 84 -15.20 -13.12 4.37
CA ALA A 84 -16.12 -14.10 3.78
C ALA A 84 -15.39 -15.30 3.18
N GLN A 85 -14.10 -15.17 2.84
CA GLN A 85 -13.23 -16.22 2.32
C GLN A 85 -12.31 -16.81 3.40
N GLY A 86 -12.46 -16.42 4.66
CA GLY A 86 -11.58 -16.83 5.75
C GLY A 86 -10.19 -16.20 5.69
N LEU A 87 -10.08 -15.04 5.07
CA LEU A 87 -8.84 -14.27 4.92
C LEU A 87 -8.93 -12.94 5.66
N ASP A 88 -7.81 -12.26 5.79
CA ASP A 88 -7.70 -10.96 6.42
C ASP A 88 -7.00 -9.96 5.50
N ILE A 89 -7.17 -8.67 5.78
CA ILE A 89 -6.30 -7.64 5.21
C ILE A 89 -5.03 -7.63 6.06
N VAL A 90 -3.89 -7.92 5.42
CA VAL A 90 -2.59 -8.04 6.10
C VAL A 90 -1.67 -6.85 5.83
N GLY A 91 -2.07 -5.97 4.95
CA GLY A 91 -1.32 -4.79 4.59
C GLY A 91 -1.96 -4.01 3.45
N CYS A 92 -1.25 -2.99 3.01
CA CYS A 92 -1.62 -2.22 1.83
C CYS A 92 -0.40 -2.01 0.94
N TYR A 93 -0.63 -1.55 -0.28
CA TYR A 93 0.44 -1.16 -1.19
C TYR A 93 0.08 0.14 -1.90
N HIS A 94 1.11 0.86 -2.31
CA HIS A 94 0.99 1.97 -3.25
C HIS A 94 2.19 2.01 -4.17
N SER A 95 2.14 2.79 -5.23
CA SER A 95 3.24 2.93 -6.18
C SER A 95 3.94 4.27 -6.03
N HIS A 96 5.24 4.27 -6.37
CA HIS A 96 6.07 5.46 -6.48
C HIS A 96 6.47 5.66 -7.95
N PRO A 97 5.72 6.47 -8.72
CA PRO A 97 6.09 6.75 -10.11
C PRO A 97 7.41 7.53 -10.18
N ASP A 98 8.40 6.95 -10.86
CA ASP A 98 9.73 7.51 -11.08
C ASP A 98 10.53 7.89 -9.81
N HIS A 99 10.18 7.25 -8.69
CA HIS A 99 10.86 7.41 -7.40
C HIS A 99 11.22 6.05 -6.80
N PRO A 100 12.25 5.99 -5.93
CA PRO A 100 12.60 4.74 -5.24
C PRO A 100 11.47 4.21 -4.37
N ALA A 101 11.46 2.89 -4.15
CA ALA A 101 10.49 2.23 -3.27
C ALA A 101 10.86 2.39 -1.79
N ILE A 102 11.00 3.63 -1.36
CA ILE A 102 11.36 4.03 0.01
C ILE A 102 10.25 4.94 0.53
N PRO A 103 9.74 4.71 1.76
CA PRO A 103 8.67 5.53 2.32
C PRO A 103 9.06 7.00 2.43
N SER A 104 8.17 7.88 2.04
CA SER A 104 8.29 9.31 2.28
C SER A 104 7.73 9.70 3.65
N GLU A 105 8.00 10.91 4.08
CA GLU A 105 7.38 11.45 5.30
C GLU A 105 5.85 11.53 5.15
N ARG A 106 5.37 11.84 3.96
CA ARG A 106 3.94 11.84 3.66
C ARG A 106 3.33 10.45 3.80
N ASP A 107 4.05 9.42 3.34
CA ASP A 107 3.62 8.03 3.51
C ASP A 107 3.50 7.66 4.99
N ARG A 108 4.46 8.09 5.81
CA ARG A 108 4.47 7.84 7.24
C ARG A 108 3.24 8.47 7.93
N VAL A 109 2.96 9.72 7.63
CA VAL A 109 1.82 10.43 8.21
C VAL A 109 0.51 9.79 7.77
N GLY A 110 0.39 9.44 6.49
CA GLY A 110 -0.79 8.75 5.96
C GLY A 110 -0.99 7.36 6.55
N ALA A 111 0.09 6.63 6.77
CA ALA A 111 0.05 5.28 7.33
C ALA A 111 -0.45 5.23 8.77
N GLN A 112 -0.32 6.29 9.55
CA GLN A 112 -0.80 6.34 10.92
C GLN A 112 -2.32 6.17 11.03
N GLY A 113 -3.06 6.51 9.97
CA GLY A 113 -4.51 6.36 9.93
C GLY A 113 -5.00 5.07 9.28
N VAL A 114 -4.08 4.23 8.80
CA VAL A 114 -4.41 3.01 8.05
C VAL A 114 -3.86 1.79 8.78
N GLY A 115 -4.67 0.76 8.89
CA GLY A 115 -4.27 -0.49 9.51
C GLY A 115 -4.18 -0.41 11.03
N GLY A 116 -4.67 -1.41 11.67
CA GLY A 116 -4.72 -1.48 13.12
C GLY A 116 -3.50 -2.17 13.70
N GLY A 117 -2.49 -1.43 14.10
CA GLY A 117 -1.49 -1.94 15.00
C GLY A 117 -0.23 -2.51 14.36
N SER A 118 0.65 -3.06 15.21
CA SER A 118 1.94 -3.62 14.83
C SER A 118 1.75 -4.86 13.96
N GLY A 119 2.44 -4.91 12.85
CA GLY A 119 2.42 -6.07 11.95
C GLY A 119 1.70 -5.84 10.63
N PHE A 120 1.01 -4.72 10.46
CA PHE A 120 0.45 -4.34 9.16
C PHE A 120 1.59 -3.98 8.20
N SER A 121 1.59 -4.57 7.01
CA SER A 121 2.66 -4.35 6.02
C SER A 121 2.31 -3.23 5.06
N PHE A 122 3.31 -2.38 4.77
CA PHE A 122 3.21 -1.31 3.80
C PHE A 122 4.16 -1.61 2.65
N LEU A 123 3.62 -1.96 1.49
CA LEU A 123 4.40 -2.26 0.30
C LEU A 123 4.48 -1.04 -0.60
N ILE A 124 5.64 -0.84 -1.21
CA ILE A 124 5.86 0.22 -2.19
C ILE A 124 6.40 -0.41 -3.47
N GLN A 125 5.69 -0.18 -4.57
CA GLN A 125 6.10 -0.60 -5.91
C GLN A 125 6.63 0.59 -6.67
N SER A 126 7.92 0.63 -6.91
CA SER A 126 8.51 1.62 -7.79
C SER A 126 8.14 1.33 -9.25
N VAL A 127 7.83 2.37 -10.01
CA VAL A 127 7.57 2.29 -11.45
C VAL A 127 8.46 3.31 -12.14
N ARG A 128 9.34 2.85 -13.03
CA ARG A 128 10.27 3.72 -13.74
C ARG A 128 9.91 3.76 -15.21
N VAL A 129 9.54 4.95 -15.68
CA VAL A 129 9.17 5.19 -17.08
C VAL A 129 8.12 4.16 -17.54
N GLY A 130 7.10 3.93 -16.70
CA GLY A 130 5.99 3.03 -16.99
C GLY A 130 6.25 1.55 -16.79
N GLN A 131 7.42 1.16 -16.27
CA GLN A 131 7.77 -0.25 -16.02
C GLN A 131 8.00 -0.49 -14.52
N ALA A 132 7.39 -1.54 -14.00
CA ALA A 132 7.56 -1.93 -12.59
C ALA A 132 9.04 -2.28 -12.34
N ALA A 133 9.56 -1.73 -11.24
CA ALA A 133 10.93 -1.95 -10.78
C ALA A 133 10.91 -2.65 -9.42
N GLU A 134 11.63 -2.13 -8.43
CA GLU A 134 11.71 -2.76 -7.12
C GLU A 134 10.38 -2.69 -6.34
N LEU A 135 10.10 -3.76 -5.60
CA LEU A 135 9.01 -3.85 -4.64
C LEU A 135 9.60 -4.07 -3.25
N THR A 136 9.20 -3.25 -2.31
CA THR A 136 9.69 -3.31 -0.92
C THR A 136 8.54 -3.42 0.06
N SER A 137 8.83 -3.91 1.27
CA SER A 137 7.86 -3.96 2.37
C SER A 137 8.42 -3.28 3.61
N TRP A 138 7.54 -2.62 4.34
CA TRP A 138 7.87 -1.80 5.50
C TRP A 138 6.88 -2.03 6.63
N LEU A 139 7.38 -1.92 7.86
CA LEU A 139 6.57 -1.94 9.08
C LEU A 139 6.65 -0.57 9.74
N LEU A 140 5.52 -0.07 10.20
CA LEU A 140 5.44 1.18 10.96
C LEU A 140 5.57 0.85 12.44
N ILE A 141 6.57 1.40 13.10
CA ILE A 141 6.88 1.10 14.50
C ILE A 141 6.92 2.37 15.36
N GLU A 142 7.10 2.17 16.68
CA GLU A 142 7.18 3.27 17.67
C GLU A 142 5.97 4.19 17.62
N GLY A 143 4.75 3.59 17.56
CA GLY A 143 3.52 4.37 17.55
C GLY A 143 3.32 5.19 16.26
N GLY A 144 3.98 4.81 15.17
CA GLY A 144 3.88 5.50 13.88
C GLY A 144 5.00 6.52 13.64
N GLU A 145 6.05 6.48 14.44
CA GLU A 145 7.14 7.45 14.31
C GLU A 145 8.10 7.15 13.18
N ARG A 146 8.28 5.87 12.81
CA ARG A 146 9.18 5.49 11.72
C ARG A 146 8.85 4.15 11.08
N PHE A 147 9.30 4.00 9.85
CA PHE A 147 9.29 2.72 9.14
C PHE A 147 10.60 1.97 9.34
N ILE A 148 10.49 0.65 9.42
CA ILE A 148 11.63 -0.26 9.27
C ILE A 148 11.36 -1.21 8.10
N ALA A 149 12.42 -1.64 7.41
CA ALA A 149 12.28 -2.59 6.32
C ALA A 149 11.79 -3.95 6.85
N GLU A 150 10.88 -4.56 6.11
CA GLU A 150 10.40 -5.91 6.34
C GLU A 150 10.93 -6.84 5.27
N GLU A 151 11.34 -8.05 5.65
CA GLU A 151 11.76 -9.07 4.70
C GLU A 151 10.60 -9.48 3.81
N LEU A 152 10.80 -9.37 2.50
CA LEU A 152 9.82 -9.68 1.47
C LEU A 152 10.32 -10.84 0.59
N THR A 153 9.52 -11.88 0.49
CA THR A 153 9.82 -13.02 -0.38
C THR A 153 8.70 -13.35 -1.37
#